data_a5ccd7f5aa6395f42d1a0de709d46bde
#
_entry.id   a5ccd7f5aa6395f42d1a0de709d46bde
#
_cell.length_a   1.000
_cell.length_b   1.000
_cell.length_c   1.000
_cell.angle_alpha   90.00
_cell.angle_beta   90.00
_cell.angle_gamma   90.00
#
_symmetry.space_group_name_H-M   'P 1'
#
loop_
_entity.id
_entity.type
_entity.pdbx_description
1 polymer ?
#
loop_
_entity_poly.entity_id
_entity_poly.type
_entity_poly.pdbx_seq_one_letter_code
_entity_poly.pdbx_strand_id
1 'polypeptide(L)'
;MISEVIPQDYIVEKFFQYAGYPKYKKITNVYEGGCPLCREGKSWGRKRRLYFVAKENYIFCHNCGWSGSPLNWVQEVTGKNYIEIINECKEFNTFTIPEEKPNPLIPEKQPESLPGDCINLYDKLQYSFYNHEDMVKQAINTCKGRRLFTAINKPKSLWFCRDDYIHKNRIILPFYENKNITFYQSRKLEQNKKDKKPKYLSKIGADKTIFNFDNITNELDYMFIFEGPIDSFFVNNGVAVGGISKGRSCFTKRQEKQIQQYPFHKRIWVLDNQWCDITAKEKTKSLLSQGEECFIWPSEFKQY
;
A
#
# COMPACT_ATOMS: atom_id res chain seq x y z
N MET A 1 4.31 21.41 -7.99
CA MET A 1 5.51 21.53 -7.15
C MET A 1 5.39 22.56 -6.01
N ILE A 2 4.37 23.41 -5.93
CA ILE A 2 4.16 24.37 -4.82
C ILE A 2 3.22 23.84 -3.74
N SER A 3 2.46 22.79 -4.03
CA SER A 3 1.51 22.16 -3.08
C SER A 3 2.15 21.29 -1.98
N GLU A 4 3.45 21.02 -2.06
CA GLU A 4 4.18 20.17 -1.10
C GLU A 4 4.67 20.93 0.15
N VAL A 5 4.51 22.25 0.18
CA VAL A 5 5.08 23.09 1.26
C VAL A 5 4.09 23.38 2.39
N ILE A 6 2.80 23.19 2.17
CA ILE A 6 1.78 23.52 3.17
C ILE A 6 1.22 22.23 3.79
N PRO A 7 1.43 22.00 5.10
CA PRO A 7 0.94 20.81 5.79
C PRO A 7 -0.59 20.70 5.70
N GLN A 8 -1.09 19.50 5.44
CA GLN A 8 -2.53 19.24 5.39
C GLN A 8 -3.21 19.57 6.73
N ASP A 9 -2.53 19.31 7.84
CA ASP A 9 -3.05 19.59 9.18
C ASP A 9 -3.27 21.10 9.40
N TYR A 10 -2.41 21.95 8.82
CA TYR A 10 -2.63 23.40 8.82
C TYR A 10 -3.91 23.78 8.07
N ILE A 11 -4.14 23.18 6.90
CA ILE A 11 -5.37 23.43 6.13
C ILE A 11 -6.61 22.96 6.90
N VAL A 12 -6.54 21.80 7.53
CA VAL A 12 -7.62 21.26 8.37
C VAL A 12 -7.92 22.22 9.52
N GLU A 13 -6.90 22.72 10.23
CA GLU A 13 -7.08 23.69 11.31
C GLU A 13 -7.78 24.96 10.80
N LYS A 14 -7.29 25.53 9.69
CA LYS A 14 -7.94 26.72 9.09
C LYS A 14 -9.36 26.42 8.63
N PHE A 15 -9.64 25.21 8.13
CA PHE A 15 -11.00 24.81 7.79
C PHE A 15 -11.90 24.77 9.02
N PHE A 16 -11.43 24.25 10.16
CA PHE A 16 -12.18 24.25 11.41
C PHE A 16 -12.35 25.64 12.01
N GLN A 17 -11.40 26.54 11.79
CA GLN A 17 -11.43 27.91 12.28
C GLN A 17 -12.43 28.80 11.51
N TYR A 18 -12.48 28.66 10.18
CA TYR A 18 -13.20 29.61 9.31
C TYR A 18 -14.53 29.06 8.76
N ALA A 19 -14.67 27.76 8.56
CA ALA A 19 -15.93 27.19 8.06
C ALA A 19 -17.01 27.17 9.16
N GLY A 20 -18.25 27.44 8.76
CA GLY A 20 -19.38 27.42 9.69
C GLY A 20 -19.74 26.00 10.15
N TYR A 21 -19.67 25.74 11.44
CA TYR A 21 -19.98 24.42 12.05
C TYR A 21 -19.33 23.25 11.31
N PRO A 22 -17.99 23.22 11.20
CA PRO A 22 -17.29 22.21 10.42
C PRO A 22 -17.47 20.82 11.00
N LYS A 23 -17.48 19.81 10.14
CA LYS A 23 -17.59 18.41 10.52
C LYS A 23 -16.72 17.56 9.61
N TYR A 24 -16.04 16.57 10.17
CA TYR A 24 -15.32 15.55 9.42
C TYR A 24 -16.20 14.32 9.19
N LYS A 25 -16.30 13.88 7.96
CA LYS A 25 -16.97 12.64 7.56
C LYS A 25 -15.94 11.53 7.40
N LYS A 26 -15.79 10.70 8.41
CA LYS A 26 -14.80 9.63 8.46
C LYS A 26 -14.93 8.63 7.31
N ILE A 27 -16.17 8.31 6.89
CA ILE A 27 -16.44 7.31 5.83
C ILE A 27 -15.92 7.78 4.45
N THR A 28 -16.08 9.06 4.13
CA THR A 28 -15.71 9.64 2.83
C THR A 28 -14.38 10.40 2.87
N ASN A 29 -13.77 10.56 4.05
CA ASN A 29 -12.57 11.37 4.28
C ASN A 29 -12.73 12.82 3.77
N VAL A 30 -13.88 13.41 4.03
CA VAL A 30 -14.25 14.76 3.58
C VAL A 30 -14.60 15.63 4.78
N TYR A 31 -14.10 16.85 4.80
CA TYR A 31 -14.54 17.88 5.74
C TYR A 31 -15.67 18.70 5.10
N GLU A 32 -16.73 18.92 5.84
CA GLU A 32 -17.88 19.74 5.41
C GLU A 32 -18.14 20.88 6.39
N GLY A 33 -18.57 22.03 5.88
CA GLY A 33 -18.90 23.19 6.71
C GLY A 33 -19.68 24.26 5.95
N GLY A 34 -20.06 25.30 6.62
CA GLY A 34 -20.63 26.48 5.98
C GLY A 34 -19.55 27.31 5.29
N CYS A 35 -19.78 27.79 4.08
CA CYS A 35 -18.82 28.57 3.33
C CYS A 35 -18.67 30.00 3.91
N PRO A 36 -17.47 30.41 4.40
CA PRO A 36 -17.26 31.74 4.96
C PRO A 36 -17.37 32.85 3.91
N LEU A 37 -17.10 32.54 2.65
CA LEU A 37 -17.10 33.52 1.55
C LEU A 37 -18.52 33.97 1.16
N CYS A 38 -19.46 33.04 1.06
CA CYS A 38 -20.83 33.39 0.70
C CYS A 38 -21.82 33.39 1.87
N ARG A 39 -21.41 32.86 3.02
CA ARG A 39 -22.22 32.72 4.26
C ARG A 39 -23.59 32.09 4.09
N GLU A 40 -23.90 31.51 2.92
CA GLU A 40 -25.13 30.73 2.64
C GLU A 40 -26.45 31.42 3.10
N GLY A 41 -26.42 32.73 3.35
CA GLY A 41 -27.54 33.51 3.86
C GLY A 41 -28.05 32.98 5.21
N LYS A 42 -29.39 32.80 5.35
CA LYS A 42 -30.03 32.29 6.56
C LYS A 42 -29.65 30.83 6.89
N SER A 43 -28.94 30.14 6.01
CA SER A 43 -28.54 28.73 6.15
C SER A 43 -27.12 28.53 6.68
N TRP A 44 -26.44 29.59 7.07
CA TRP A 44 -25.05 29.56 7.57
C TRP A 44 -24.81 28.42 8.56
N GLY A 45 -23.88 27.51 8.19
CA GLY A 45 -23.53 26.33 9.01
C GLY A 45 -24.57 25.23 9.14
N ARG A 46 -25.86 25.47 8.75
CA ARG A 46 -26.89 24.44 8.84
C ARG A 46 -26.80 23.43 7.70
N LYS A 47 -26.60 23.89 6.48
CA LYS A 47 -26.56 23.03 5.27
C LYS A 47 -25.17 22.58 4.87
N ARG A 48 -24.09 23.10 5.43
CA ARG A 48 -22.70 22.71 5.22
C ARG A 48 -22.40 22.39 3.75
N ARG A 49 -22.42 23.41 2.90
CA ARG A 49 -22.23 23.27 1.44
C ARG A 49 -20.81 23.47 0.96
N LEU A 50 -19.88 23.79 1.89
CA LEU A 50 -18.45 23.83 1.64
C LEU A 50 -17.86 22.47 1.96
N TYR A 51 -17.06 21.92 1.02
CA TYR A 51 -16.42 20.63 1.14
C TYR A 51 -14.93 20.76 0.93
N PHE A 52 -14.15 20.17 1.82
CA PHE A 52 -12.72 19.97 1.63
C PHE A 52 -12.46 18.48 1.44
N VAL A 53 -12.09 18.09 0.22
CA VAL A 53 -11.70 16.74 -0.16
C VAL A 53 -10.19 16.63 0.01
N ALA A 54 -9.75 16.25 1.20
CA ALA A 54 -8.35 16.27 1.59
C ALA A 54 -7.46 15.38 0.69
N LYS A 55 -7.98 14.23 0.27
CA LYS A 55 -7.29 13.30 -0.64
C LYS A 55 -6.98 13.90 -2.01
N GLU A 56 -7.85 14.77 -2.50
CA GLU A 56 -7.72 15.42 -3.81
C GLU A 56 -7.11 16.81 -3.71
N ASN A 57 -6.79 17.26 -2.48
CA ASN A 57 -6.27 18.59 -2.19
C ASN A 57 -7.12 19.71 -2.81
N TYR A 58 -8.45 19.62 -2.62
CA TYR A 58 -9.42 20.46 -3.30
C TYR A 58 -10.55 20.89 -2.36
N ILE A 59 -10.94 22.19 -2.45
CA ILE A 59 -12.08 22.76 -1.71
C ILE A 59 -13.08 23.30 -2.72
N PHE A 60 -14.36 23.07 -2.46
CA PHE A 60 -15.45 23.65 -3.28
C PHE A 60 -16.70 23.93 -2.45
N CYS A 61 -17.46 24.91 -2.90
CA CYS A 61 -18.73 25.31 -2.30
C CYS A 61 -19.90 25.13 -3.29
N HIS A 62 -20.84 24.27 -2.96
CA HIS A 62 -22.05 24.08 -3.78
C HIS A 62 -23.02 25.27 -3.79
N ASN A 63 -22.85 26.24 -2.90
CA ASN A 63 -23.76 27.39 -2.84
C ASN A 63 -23.34 28.54 -3.75
N CYS A 64 -22.08 28.94 -3.72
CA CYS A 64 -21.56 30.06 -4.53
C CYS A 64 -20.74 29.62 -5.74
N GLY A 65 -20.50 28.31 -5.91
CA GLY A 65 -19.68 27.79 -7.00
C GLY A 65 -18.17 28.00 -6.82
N TRP A 66 -17.73 28.59 -5.70
CA TRP A 66 -16.30 28.75 -5.43
C TRP A 66 -15.62 27.38 -5.41
N SER A 67 -14.45 27.31 -6.05
CA SER A 67 -13.64 26.08 -6.07
C SER A 67 -12.17 26.41 -6.28
N GLY A 68 -11.29 25.63 -5.66
CA GLY A 68 -9.85 25.87 -5.79
C GLY A 68 -9.00 25.01 -4.87
N SER A 69 -7.69 25.28 -4.91
CA SER A 69 -6.76 24.63 -3.98
C SER A 69 -7.01 25.10 -2.54
N PRO A 70 -6.69 24.27 -1.53
CA PRO A 70 -6.80 24.67 -0.13
C PRO A 70 -6.01 25.94 0.20
N LEU A 71 -4.85 26.14 -0.43
CA LEU A 71 -4.07 27.35 -0.26
C LEU A 71 -4.84 28.59 -0.71
N ASN A 72 -5.44 28.57 -1.90
CA ASN A 72 -6.23 29.69 -2.40
C ASN A 72 -7.41 29.99 -1.48
N TRP A 73 -8.04 28.95 -0.95
CA TRP A 73 -9.11 29.09 0.02
C TRP A 73 -8.63 29.79 1.30
N VAL A 74 -7.49 29.35 1.86
CA VAL A 74 -6.89 29.99 3.05
C VAL A 74 -6.56 31.43 2.79
N GLN A 75 -5.98 31.78 1.63
CA GLN A 75 -5.70 33.17 1.25
C GLN A 75 -6.98 34.03 1.26
N GLU A 76 -8.06 33.52 0.68
CA GLU A 76 -9.32 34.28 0.62
C GLU A 76 -10.01 34.44 1.98
N VAL A 77 -9.99 33.42 2.83
CA VAL A 77 -10.67 33.50 4.14
C VAL A 77 -9.86 34.25 5.18
N THR A 78 -8.52 34.30 5.05
CA THR A 78 -7.63 34.97 6.00
C THR A 78 -7.22 36.36 5.54
N GLY A 79 -7.29 36.63 4.23
CA GLY A 79 -6.74 37.84 3.63
C GLY A 79 -5.20 37.86 3.53
N LYS A 80 -4.53 36.78 3.92
CA LYS A 80 -3.07 36.66 3.97
C LYS A 80 -2.50 36.36 2.58
N ASN A 81 -1.33 36.92 2.28
CA ASN A 81 -0.60 36.55 1.08
C ASN A 81 0.16 35.21 1.27
N TYR A 82 0.70 34.68 0.17
CA TYR A 82 1.40 33.39 0.17
C TYR A 82 2.59 33.32 1.14
N ILE A 83 3.37 34.41 1.25
CA ILE A 83 4.56 34.46 2.11
C ILE A 83 4.15 34.43 3.59
N GLU A 84 3.11 35.16 3.96
CA GLU A 84 2.56 35.16 5.32
C GLU A 84 2.06 33.77 5.73
N ILE A 85 1.37 33.07 4.82
CA ILE A 85 0.90 31.70 5.08
C ILE A 85 2.07 30.75 5.25
N ILE A 86 3.11 30.83 4.41
CA ILE A 86 4.31 29.98 4.56
C ILE A 86 5.02 30.24 5.90
N ASN A 87 5.14 31.50 6.30
CA ASN A 87 5.76 31.81 7.58
C ASN A 87 4.92 31.27 8.75
N GLU A 88 3.61 31.42 8.68
CA GLU A 88 2.70 30.81 9.67
C GLU A 88 2.80 29.29 9.70
N CYS A 89 2.95 28.62 8.54
CA CYS A 89 3.18 27.19 8.48
C CYS A 89 4.52 26.78 9.10
N LYS A 90 5.57 27.59 8.98
CA LYS A 90 6.86 27.35 9.64
C LYS A 90 6.73 27.43 11.15
N GLU A 91 6.03 28.43 11.66
CA GLU A 91 5.73 28.57 13.10
C GLU A 91 4.83 27.44 13.59
N PHE A 92 3.85 27.02 12.79
CA PHE A 92 2.99 25.88 13.07
C PHE A 92 3.79 24.56 13.21
N ASN A 93 4.83 24.38 12.38
CA ASN A 93 5.75 23.24 12.47
C ASN A 93 6.81 23.38 13.58
N THR A 94 7.07 24.62 14.09
CA THR A 94 8.02 24.86 15.20
C THR A 94 7.37 24.69 16.57
N PHE A 95 6.06 24.59 16.68
CA PHE A 95 5.43 23.88 17.79
C PHE A 95 5.71 22.38 17.61
N THR A 96 7.00 22.04 17.67
CA THR A 96 7.40 20.68 17.96
C THR A 96 6.72 20.33 19.29
N ILE A 97 5.71 19.50 19.22
CA ILE A 97 5.45 18.51 20.26
C ILE A 97 6.86 18.00 20.61
N PRO A 98 7.33 18.10 21.87
CA PRO A 98 8.62 17.57 22.25
C PRO A 98 8.71 16.20 21.62
N GLU A 99 9.86 15.85 21.00
CA GLU A 99 10.07 14.50 20.48
C GLU A 99 9.71 13.54 21.63
N GLU A 100 8.46 13.12 21.67
CA GLU A 100 8.08 12.01 22.50
C GLU A 100 8.94 10.88 21.96
N LYS A 101 9.92 10.46 22.78
CA LYS A 101 10.57 9.17 22.60
C LYS A 101 9.47 8.21 22.16
N PRO A 102 9.60 7.49 21.04
CA PRO A 102 8.51 6.75 20.44
C PRO A 102 7.79 5.99 21.54
N ASN A 103 6.56 6.40 21.82
CA ASN A 103 5.75 5.73 22.81
C ASN A 103 5.53 4.33 22.25
N PRO A 104 6.07 3.26 22.86
CA PRO A 104 5.98 1.91 22.34
C PRO A 104 4.52 1.42 22.18
N LEU A 105 3.55 2.25 22.53
CA LEU A 105 2.11 1.96 22.48
C LEU A 105 1.39 2.62 21.29
N ILE A 106 2.06 3.46 20.46
CA ILE A 106 1.42 4.03 19.27
C ILE A 106 1.69 3.12 18.08
N PRO A 107 0.64 2.55 17.44
CA PRO A 107 0.81 1.74 16.25
C PRO A 107 1.52 2.49 15.12
N GLU A 108 2.43 1.83 14.42
CA GLU A 108 3.11 2.40 13.26
C GLU A 108 2.09 2.90 12.23
N LYS A 109 2.23 4.18 11.77
CA LYS A 109 1.30 4.76 10.80
C LYS A 109 1.34 3.97 9.50
N GLN A 110 0.16 3.62 8.98
CA GLN A 110 0.05 2.93 7.71
C GLN A 110 0.67 3.76 6.57
N PRO A 111 1.54 3.15 5.70
CA PRO A 111 2.04 3.82 4.50
C PRO A 111 0.91 4.22 3.54
N GLU A 112 0.97 5.42 2.99
CA GLU A 112 -0.04 5.94 2.05
C GLU A 112 -0.17 5.12 0.75
N SER A 113 0.86 4.36 0.39
CA SER A 113 0.87 3.48 -0.77
C SER A 113 -0.01 2.23 -0.64
N LEU A 114 -0.50 1.92 0.57
CA LEU A 114 -1.37 0.77 0.83
C LEU A 114 -2.84 1.11 0.59
N PRO A 115 -3.69 0.09 0.32
CA PRO A 115 -5.12 0.32 0.13
C PRO A 115 -5.84 0.57 1.46
N GLY A 116 -6.85 1.42 1.46
CA GLY A 116 -7.82 1.61 2.54
C GLY A 116 -7.26 1.62 3.96
N ASP A 117 -7.94 0.93 4.87
CA ASP A 117 -7.55 0.77 6.28
C ASP A 117 -6.81 -0.57 6.47
N CYS A 118 -5.50 -0.51 6.67
CA CYS A 118 -4.64 -1.68 6.85
C CYS A 118 -3.98 -1.71 8.23
N ILE A 119 -3.80 -2.91 8.77
CA ILE A 119 -3.04 -3.16 10.00
C ILE A 119 -1.78 -3.97 9.69
N ASN A 120 -0.67 -3.64 10.35
CA ASN A 120 0.57 -4.39 10.20
C ASN A 120 0.51 -5.69 11.00
N LEU A 121 0.56 -6.84 10.32
CA LEU A 121 0.50 -8.15 10.96
C LEU A 121 1.80 -8.54 11.67
N TYR A 122 2.91 -7.84 11.42
CA TYR A 122 4.16 -8.04 12.18
C TYR A 122 4.20 -7.18 13.45
N ASP A 123 3.37 -6.14 13.53
CA ASP A 123 3.22 -5.36 14.75
C ASP A 123 2.17 -5.98 15.68
N LYS A 124 2.68 -6.71 16.71
CA LYS A 124 1.80 -7.38 17.67
C LYS A 124 0.92 -6.41 18.45
N LEU A 125 1.39 -5.21 18.73
CA LEU A 125 0.59 -4.20 19.42
C LEU A 125 -0.55 -3.74 18.52
N GLN A 126 -0.25 -3.40 17.27
CA GLN A 126 -1.26 -2.92 16.32
C GLN A 126 -2.38 -3.94 16.11
N TYR A 127 -2.06 -5.20 15.80
CA TYR A 127 -3.13 -6.17 15.58
C TYR A 127 -3.85 -6.62 16.86
N SER A 128 -3.25 -6.46 18.05
CA SER A 128 -3.91 -6.78 19.31
C SER A 128 -5.11 -5.87 19.61
N PHE A 129 -5.09 -4.61 19.17
CA PHE A 129 -6.24 -3.72 19.27
C PHE A 129 -7.46 -4.21 18.48
N TYR A 130 -7.24 -5.02 17.45
CA TYR A 130 -8.28 -5.54 16.55
C TYR A 130 -8.57 -7.02 16.76
N ASN A 131 -8.08 -7.61 17.86
CA ASN A 131 -8.29 -9.03 18.17
C ASN A 131 -9.77 -9.45 18.37
N HIS A 132 -10.67 -8.48 18.52
CA HIS A 132 -12.11 -8.74 18.58
C HIS A 132 -12.70 -9.00 17.18
N GLU A 133 -12.02 -8.61 16.10
CA GLU A 133 -12.49 -8.82 14.73
C GLU A 133 -12.14 -10.23 14.23
N ASP A 134 -13.15 -11.01 13.84
CA ASP A 134 -12.94 -12.40 13.40
C ASP A 134 -12.06 -12.50 12.14
N MET A 135 -12.18 -11.55 11.22
CA MET A 135 -11.35 -11.53 10.02
C MET A 135 -9.87 -11.25 10.33
N VAL A 136 -9.58 -10.44 11.35
CA VAL A 136 -8.20 -10.21 11.82
C VAL A 136 -7.64 -11.48 12.45
N LYS A 137 -8.42 -12.17 13.31
CA LYS A 137 -8.02 -13.47 13.86
C LYS A 137 -7.71 -14.48 12.75
N GLN A 138 -8.57 -14.54 11.74
CA GLN A 138 -8.40 -15.44 10.60
C GLN A 138 -7.13 -15.10 9.80
N ALA A 139 -6.84 -13.83 9.57
CA ALA A 139 -5.61 -13.39 8.91
C ALA A 139 -4.36 -13.83 9.68
N ILE A 140 -4.36 -13.62 11.00
CA ILE A 140 -3.26 -14.04 11.89
C ILE A 140 -3.09 -15.57 11.85
N ASN A 141 -4.19 -16.33 11.95
CA ASN A 141 -4.16 -17.79 11.92
C ASN A 141 -3.67 -18.30 10.55
N THR A 142 -4.07 -17.67 9.47
CA THR A 142 -3.57 -17.97 8.11
C THR A 142 -2.06 -17.75 8.02
N CYS A 143 -1.56 -16.63 8.54
CA CYS A 143 -0.12 -16.33 8.54
C CYS A 143 0.67 -17.31 9.43
N LYS A 144 0.12 -17.68 10.62
CA LYS A 144 0.73 -18.69 11.51
C LYS A 144 0.77 -20.05 10.84
N GLY A 145 -0.36 -20.54 10.30
CA GLY A 145 -0.46 -21.81 9.63
C GLY A 145 0.49 -21.95 8.43
N ARG A 146 0.73 -20.83 7.74
CA ARG A 146 1.70 -20.76 6.64
C ARG A 146 3.12 -20.41 7.07
N ARG A 147 3.40 -20.27 8.36
CA ARG A 147 4.71 -19.90 8.93
C ARG A 147 5.29 -18.58 8.42
N LEU A 148 4.44 -17.63 7.97
CA LEU A 148 4.89 -16.37 7.39
C LEU A 148 5.58 -15.45 8.42
N PHE A 149 5.29 -15.59 9.71
CA PHE A 149 5.93 -14.80 10.77
C PHE A 149 7.36 -15.25 11.08
N THR A 150 7.68 -16.50 10.82
CA THR A 150 8.97 -17.14 11.14
C THR A 150 9.80 -17.45 9.89
N ALA A 151 9.32 -17.06 8.72
CA ALA A 151 10.01 -17.27 7.45
C ALA A 151 11.36 -16.49 7.42
N ILE A 152 12.38 -17.10 6.79
CA ILE A 152 13.75 -16.57 6.78
C ILE A 152 13.90 -15.33 5.89
N ASN A 153 13.12 -15.24 4.83
CA ASN A 153 13.16 -14.17 3.83
C ASN A 153 11.80 -13.42 3.74
N LYS A 154 11.27 -13.07 4.90
CA LYS A 154 10.01 -12.32 4.97
C LYS A 154 10.20 -10.86 4.53
N PRO A 155 9.19 -10.23 3.91
CA PRO A 155 9.24 -8.82 3.59
C PRO A 155 9.31 -7.97 4.87
N LYS A 156 9.71 -6.72 4.73
CA LYS A 156 9.83 -5.76 5.85
C LYS A 156 8.53 -5.63 6.65
N SER A 157 7.37 -5.71 5.98
CA SER A 157 6.06 -5.69 6.63
C SER A 157 5.07 -6.60 5.91
N LEU A 158 4.01 -6.99 6.61
CA LEU A 158 2.90 -7.76 6.08
C LEU A 158 1.61 -7.14 6.63
N TRP A 159 0.66 -6.82 5.77
CA TRP A 159 -0.51 -6.06 6.16
C TRP A 159 -1.80 -6.84 5.95
N PHE A 160 -2.83 -6.50 6.70
CA PHE A 160 -4.19 -6.96 6.49
C PHE A 160 -5.10 -5.76 6.25
N CYS A 161 -5.78 -5.75 5.11
CA CYS A 161 -6.71 -4.70 4.74
C CYS A 161 -8.08 -4.98 5.35
N ARG A 162 -8.48 -4.15 6.32
CA ARG A 162 -9.76 -4.24 7.04
C ARG A 162 -10.90 -3.62 6.25
N ASP A 163 -10.64 -2.48 5.61
CA ASP A 163 -11.66 -1.76 4.87
C ASP A 163 -11.09 -1.08 3.62
N ASP A 164 -11.57 -1.52 2.47
CA ASP A 164 -11.24 -1.02 1.14
C ASP A 164 -12.25 -1.58 0.14
N TYR A 165 -12.57 -0.85 -0.91
CA TYR A 165 -13.55 -1.29 -1.89
C TYR A 165 -13.14 -2.59 -2.62
N ILE A 166 -11.85 -2.74 -2.92
CA ILE A 166 -11.31 -3.87 -3.72
C ILE A 166 -10.61 -4.91 -2.83
N HIS A 167 -9.83 -4.42 -1.85
CA HIS A 167 -8.87 -5.24 -1.11
C HIS A 167 -9.34 -5.63 0.31
N LYS A 168 -10.59 -5.35 0.67
CA LYS A 168 -11.15 -5.70 1.99
C LYS A 168 -10.98 -7.18 2.32
N ASN A 169 -10.61 -7.48 3.57
CA ASN A 169 -10.41 -8.82 4.12
C ASN A 169 -9.33 -9.63 3.37
N ARG A 170 -8.26 -8.98 2.94
CA ARG A 170 -7.14 -9.61 2.23
C ARG A 170 -5.81 -9.31 2.91
N ILE A 171 -4.88 -10.24 2.84
CA ILE A 171 -3.49 -10.01 3.24
C ILE A 171 -2.81 -9.21 2.12
N ILE A 172 -2.19 -8.10 2.45
CA ILE A 172 -1.43 -7.27 1.53
C ILE A 172 0.04 -7.64 1.62
N LEU A 173 0.61 -7.99 0.49
CA LEU A 173 2.00 -8.36 0.26
C LEU A 173 2.68 -7.16 -0.41
N PRO A 174 3.41 -6.30 0.32
CA PRO A 174 4.04 -5.11 -0.23
C PRO A 174 5.32 -5.46 -0.98
N PHE A 175 5.52 -4.82 -2.12
CA PHE A 175 6.74 -4.90 -2.92
C PHE A 175 7.57 -3.65 -2.65
N TYR A 176 8.78 -3.84 -2.17
CA TYR A 176 9.68 -2.76 -1.80
C TYR A 176 10.71 -2.51 -2.89
N GLU A 177 11.03 -1.23 -3.09
CA GLU A 177 12.17 -0.77 -3.87
C GLU A 177 12.75 0.45 -3.14
N ASN A 178 14.03 0.39 -2.79
CA ASN A 178 14.70 1.42 -1.99
C ASN A 178 13.94 1.76 -0.69
N LYS A 179 13.50 0.74 0.03
CA LYS A 179 12.75 0.81 1.30
C LYS A 179 11.33 1.40 1.18
N ASN A 180 10.87 1.76 -0.01
CA ASN A 180 9.53 2.28 -0.24
C ASN A 180 8.63 1.22 -0.87
N ILE A 181 7.34 1.23 -0.51
CA ILE A 181 6.34 0.36 -1.13
C ILE A 181 5.96 0.95 -2.49
N THR A 182 6.40 0.33 -3.58
CA THR A 182 6.10 0.77 -4.95
C THR A 182 4.89 0.05 -5.54
N PHE A 183 4.68 -1.19 -5.13
CA PHE A 183 3.60 -2.05 -5.59
C PHE A 183 3.10 -2.93 -4.46
N TYR A 184 1.93 -3.53 -4.60
CA TYR A 184 1.47 -4.59 -3.71
C TYR A 184 0.56 -5.57 -4.44
N GLN A 185 0.50 -6.79 -3.91
CA GLN A 185 -0.56 -7.74 -4.21
C GLN A 185 -1.36 -8.03 -2.94
N SER A 186 -2.65 -8.22 -3.09
CA SER A 186 -3.49 -8.69 -2.00
C SER A 186 -3.92 -10.12 -2.21
N ARG A 187 -3.78 -10.93 -1.17
CA ARG A 187 -4.16 -12.35 -1.15
C ARG A 187 -5.41 -12.56 -0.31
N LYS A 188 -6.37 -13.28 -0.85
CA LYS A 188 -7.58 -13.71 -0.15
C LYS A 188 -7.22 -14.71 0.96
N LEU A 189 -7.89 -14.60 2.13
CA LEU A 189 -7.63 -15.45 3.30
C LEU A 189 -8.02 -16.90 3.07
N GLU A 190 -9.22 -17.14 2.56
CA GLU A 190 -9.74 -18.47 2.28
C GLU A 190 -10.15 -18.65 0.83
N GLN A 191 -9.96 -19.87 0.35
CA GLN A 191 -10.57 -20.31 -0.90
C GLN A 191 -11.84 -21.10 -0.56
N ASN A 192 -12.95 -20.40 -0.34
CA ASN A 192 -14.24 -21.07 -0.43
C ASN A 192 -14.47 -21.44 -1.89
N LYS A 193 -14.69 -22.71 -2.21
CA LYS A 193 -14.96 -23.19 -3.58
C LYS A 193 -16.13 -22.45 -4.25
N LYS A 194 -17.05 -21.90 -3.47
CA LYS A 194 -18.18 -21.08 -3.95
C LYS A 194 -17.82 -19.62 -4.24
N ASP A 195 -16.69 -19.12 -3.72
CA ASP A 195 -16.28 -17.72 -3.92
C ASP A 195 -15.36 -17.60 -5.14
N LYS A 196 -15.93 -17.08 -6.22
CA LYS A 196 -15.26 -16.87 -7.53
C LYS A 196 -14.25 -15.72 -7.56
N LYS A 197 -14.07 -14.97 -6.43
CA LYS A 197 -13.11 -13.86 -6.40
C LYS A 197 -11.68 -14.36 -6.60
N PRO A 198 -10.84 -13.63 -7.36
CA PRO A 198 -9.46 -14.02 -7.60
C PRO A 198 -8.67 -14.22 -6.31
N LYS A 199 -7.79 -15.24 -6.31
CA LYS A 199 -6.86 -15.54 -5.20
C LYS A 199 -5.95 -14.35 -4.91
N TYR A 200 -5.42 -13.72 -5.95
CA TYR A 200 -4.59 -12.52 -5.88
C TYR A 200 -5.21 -11.37 -6.66
N LEU A 201 -5.06 -10.15 -6.13
CA LEU A 201 -5.35 -8.90 -6.80
C LEU A 201 -4.13 -8.00 -6.73
N SER A 202 -3.84 -7.27 -7.77
CA SER A 202 -2.70 -6.36 -7.86
C SER A 202 -3.12 -4.91 -7.68
N LYS A 203 -2.20 -4.06 -7.21
CA LYS A 203 -2.37 -2.61 -7.20
C LYS A 203 -2.67 -2.11 -8.60
N ILE A 204 -3.73 -1.34 -8.74
CA ILE A 204 -4.13 -0.75 -10.02
C ILE A 204 -3.29 0.49 -10.30
N GLY A 205 -2.91 0.70 -11.57
CA GLY A 205 -2.22 1.90 -12.03
C GLY A 205 -0.75 2.02 -11.62
N ALA A 206 -0.14 0.96 -11.10
CA ALA A 206 1.28 0.93 -10.75
C ALA A 206 2.05 -0.13 -11.53
N ASP A 207 3.29 0.19 -11.89
CA ASP A 207 4.19 -0.77 -12.52
C ASP A 207 4.57 -1.87 -11.54
N LYS A 208 4.39 -3.12 -11.97
CA LYS A 208 4.75 -4.28 -11.17
C LYS A 208 6.27 -4.38 -11.02
N THR A 209 6.74 -4.32 -9.78
CA THR A 209 8.14 -4.54 -9.38
C THR A 209 8.36 -5.99 -8.95
N ILE A 210 9.57 -6.33 -8.52
CA ILE A 210 9.90 -7.65 -7.98
C ILE A 210 9.65 -7.64 -6.48
N PHE A 211 8.97 -8.66 -5.98
CA PHE A 211 8.75 -8.87 -4.55
C PHE A 211 10.04 -9.32 -3.86
N ASN A 212 10.29 -8.83 -2.65
CA ASN A 212 11.52 -9.07 -1.86
C ASN A 212 12.81 -8.64 -2.57
N PHE A 213 12.74 -7.72 -3.53
CA PHE A 213 13.91 -7.24 -4.25
C PHE A 213 14.95 -6.59 -3.31
N ASP A 214 14.50 -5.82 -2.30
CA ASP A 214 15.37 -5.18 -1.30
C ASP A 214 16.01 -6.18 -0.32
N ASN A 215 15.61 -7.45 -0.36
CA ASN A 215 16.16 -8.51 0.50
C ASN A 215 17.31 -9.28 -0.16
N ILE A 216 17.62 -9.01 -1.43
CA ILE A 216 18.74 -9.66 -2.14
C ILE A 216 20.05 -9.21 -1.49
N THR A 217 20.91 -10.17 -1.16
CA THR A 217 22.25 -9.94 -0.62
C THR A 217 23.31 -10.47 -1.59
N ASN A 218 24.51 -9.90 -1.53
CA ASN A 218 25.66 -10.36 -2.30
C ASN A 218 26.42 -11.51 -1.62
N GLU A 219 25.88 -12.06 -0.53
CA GLU A 219 26.47 -13.21 0.16
C GLU A 219 26.27 -14.52 -0.61
N LEU A 220 25.31 -14.55 -1.53
CA LEU A 220 24.99 -15.69 -2.37
C LEU A 220 25.14 -15.30 -3.84
N ASP A 221 25.75 -16.16 -4.63
CA ASP A 221 25.98 -15.96 -6.08
C ASP A 221 24.72 -16.25 -6.93
N TYR A 222 23.57 -16.50 -6.33
CA TYR A 222 22.34 -16.83 -7.00
C TYR A 222 21.12 -16.22 -6.35
N MET A 223 20.06 -16.06 -7.13
CA MET A 223 18.73 -15.70 -6.66
C MET A 223 17.70 -16.70 -7.17
N PHE A 224 16.72 -17.00 -6.34
CA PHE A 224 15.60 -17.86 -6.68
C PHE A 224 14.39 -17.01 -7.06
N ILE A 225 13.83 -17.26 -8.26
CA ILE A 225 12.72 -16.48 -8.81
C ILE A 225 11.44 -17.30 -8.79
N PHE A 226 10.50 -16.92 -7.95
CA PHE A 226 9.21 -17.57 -7.76
C PHE A 226 8.10 -16.87 -8.57
N GLU A 227 7.04 -17.59 -8.89
CA GLU A 227 5.84 -17.00 -9.45
C GLU A 227 5.08 -16.19 -8.40
N GLY A 228 4.81 -16.78 -7.23
CA GLY A 228 4.03 -16.20 -6.15
C GLY A 228 4.90 -15.61 -5.03
N PRO A 229 4.51 -14.44 -4.46
CA PRO A 229 5.27 -13.81 -3.39
C PRO A 229 5.50 -14.70 -2.16
N ILE A 230 4.50 -15.50 -1.76
CA ILE A 230 4.58 -16.29 -0.53
C ILE A 230 5.67 -17.36 -0.60
N ASP A 231 5.89 -17.94 -1.76
CA ASP A 231 6.85 -19.02 -1.92
C ASP A 231 8.29 -18.53 -1.71
N SER A 232 8.55 -17.28 -2.06
CA SER A 232 9.86 -16.63 -1.87
C SER A 232 10.21 -16.35 -0.40
N PHE A 233 9.26 -16.43 0.55
CA PHE A 233 9.52 -16.19 1.97
C PHE A 233 10.48 -17.20 2.60
N PHE A 234 10.59 -18.38 2.03
CA PHE A 234 11.25 -19.52 2.66
C PHE A 234 12.64 -19.81 2.11
N VAL A 235 13.14 -18.96 1.20
CA VAL A 235 14.44 -19.15 0.54
C VAL A 235 15.22 -17.83 0.59
N ASN A 236 16.48 -17.89 1.03
CA ASN A 236 17.39 -16.75 0.97
C ASN A 236 17.59 -16.30 -0.48
N ASN A 237 17.67 -15.00 -0.73
CA ASN A 237 17.63 -14.40 -2.07
C ASN A 237 16.43 -14.88 -2.91
N GLY A 238 15.35 -15.31 -2.26
CA GLY A 238 14.08 -15.64 -2.90
C GLY A 238 13.30 -14.37 -3.25
N VAL A 239 13.01 -14.19 -4.53
CA VAL A 239 12.22 -13.08 -5.05
C VAL A 239 11.01 -13.61 -5.81
N ALA A 240 10.00 -12.76 -6.07
CA ALA A 240 8.86 -13.21 -6.85
C ALA A 240 8.40 -12.17 -7.87
N VAL A 241 7.92 -12.66 -9.02
CA VAL A 241 7.41 -11.81 -10.12
C VAL A 241 5.94 -11.42 -9.93
N GLY A 242 5.25 -12.03 -8.97
CA GLY A 242 3.83 -11.74 -8.70
C GLY A 242 2.89 -12.18 -9.82
N GLY A 243 3.11 -13.35 -10.34
CA GLY A 243 2.36 -13.97 -11.46
C GLY A 243 3.04 -13.77 -12.80
N ILE A 244 3.15 -14.85 -13.56
CA ILE A 244 3.79 -14.90 -14.86
C ILE A 244 2.78 -14.53 -15.95
N SER A 245 3.17 -13.65 -16.87
CA SER A 245 2.37 -13.33 -18.04
C SER A 245 2.44 -14.46 -19.07
N LYS A 246 1.40 -14.59 -19.91
CA LYS A 246 1.36 -15.60 -20.99
C LYS A 246 2.35 -15.34 -22.14
N GLY A 247 3.13 -14.24 -22.09
CA GLY A 247 4.11 -13.89 -23.12
C GLY A 247 5.44 -14.65 -23.01
N ARG A 248 6.38 -14.36 -23.91
CA ARG A 248 7.73 -14.93 -23.90
C ARG A 248 8.54 -14.46 -22.68
N SER A 249 8.50 -13.18 -22.36
CA SER A 249 9.16 -12.65 -21.17
C SER A 249 8.37 -12.98 -19.91
N CYS A 250 9.06 -13.48 -18.90
CA CYS A 250 8.50 -13.71 -17.57
C CYS A 250 8.49 -12.45 -16.69
N PHE A 251 9.26 -11.44 -17.11
CA PHE A 251 9.36 -10.15 -16.44
C PHE A 251 8.58 -9.06 -17.17
N THR A 252 8.10 -8.09 -16.41
CA THR A 252 7.72 -6.79 -16.97
C THR A 252 8.98 -5.97 -17.29
N LYS A 253 8.87 -4.93 -18.10
CA LYS A 253 10.00 -4.02 -18.40
C LYS A 253 10.61 -3.41 -17.12
N ARG A 254 9.79 -3.15 -16.09
CA ARG A 254 10.26 -2.65 -14.81
C ARG A 254 11.07 -3.71 -14.07
N GLN A 255 10.59 -4.94 -14.04
CA GLN A 255 11.26 -6.07 -13.40
C GLN A 255 12.58 -6.41 -14.10
N GLU A 256 12.64 -6.33 -15.43
CA GLU A 256 13.88 -6.51 -16.19
C GLU A 256 14.96 -5.51 -15.76
N LYS A 257 14.59 -4.23 -15.61
CA LYS A 257 15.52 -3.20 -15.10
C LYS A 257 16.00 -3.48 -13.68
N GLN A 258 15.14 -4.05 -12.82
CA GLN A 258 15.55 -4.42 -11.46
C GLN A 258 16.54 -5.59 -11.50
N ILE A 259 16.26 -6.66 -12.22
CA ILE A 259 17.17 -7.82 -12.33
C ILE A 259 18.54 -7.45 -12.89
N GLN A 260 18.62 -6.49 -13.79
CA GLN A 260 19.89 -5.99 -14.35
C GLN A 260 20.82 -5.34 -13.29
N GLN A 261 20.30 -4.98 -12.11
CA GLN A 261 21.12 -4.47 -11.02
C GLN A 261 21.96 -5.57 -10.33
N TYR A 262 21.64 -6.83 -10.58
CA TYR A 262 22.34 -8.01 -10.05
C TYR A 262 22.91 -8.88 -11.19
N PRO A 263 23.86 -8.36 -11.99
CA PRO A 263 24.33 -9.03 -13.20
C PRO A 263 25.17 -10.28 -12.91
N PHE A 264 25.73 -10.39 -11.71
CA PHE A 264 26.58 -11.51 -11.30
C PHE A 264 25.84 -12.64 -10.59
N HIS A 265 24.55 -12.44 -10.26
CA HIS A 265 23.74 -13.49 -9.63
C HIS A 265 23.21 -14.44 -10.69
N LYS A 266 23.43 -15.73 -10.52
CA LYS A 266 22.73 -16.75 -11.27
C LYS A 266 21.24 -16.74 -10.94
N ARG A 267 20.39 -16.80 -11.93
CA ARG A 267 18.94 -16.82 -11.79
C ARG A 267 18.44 -18.24 -11.86
N ILE A 268 17.74 -18.69 -10.83
CA ILE A 268 17.13 -20.01 -10.78
C ILE A 268 15.62 -19.82 -10.65
N TRP A 269 14.88 -20.20 -11.69
CA TRP A 269 13.43 -20.14 -11.66
C TRP A 269 12.85 -21.33 -10.90
N VAL A 270 11.99 -21.05 -9.92
CA VAL A 270 11.26 -22.02 -9.13
C VAL A 270 9.76 -21.80 -9.34
N LEU A 271 9.22 -22.49 -10.34
CA LEU A 271 7.80 -22.43 -10.66
C LEU A 271 7.00 -23.44 -9.84
N ASP A 272 5.68 -23.37 -9.92
CA ASP A 272 4.79 -24.35 -9.32
C ASP A 272 5.16 -25.77 -9.82
N ASN A 273 4.72 -26.80 -9.11
CA ASN A 273 5.12 -28.17 -9.38
C ASN A 273 4.75 -28.61 -10.79
N GLN A 274 5.76 -28.82 -11.64
CA GLN A 274 5.61 -29.20 -13.06
C GLN A 274 4.93 -30.56 -13.29
N TRP A 275 4.83 -31.39 -12.24
CA TRP A 275 4.13 -32.68 -12.32
C TRP A 275 2.62 -32.53 -12.19
N CYS A 276 2.18 -31.48 -11.49
CA CYS A 276 0.77 -31.23 -11.15
C CYS A 276 0.19 -30.06 -11.95
N ASP A 277 1.01 -29.09 -12.37
CA ASP A 277 0.60 -27.88 -13.10
C ASP A 277 1.17 -27.88 -14.53
N ILE A 278 0.26 -28.01 -15.49
CA ILE A 278 0.61 -28.00 -16.93
C ILE A 278 1.21 -26.66 -17.34
N THR A 279 0.70 -25.56 -16.81
CA THR A 279 1.18 -24.21 -17.12
C THR A 279 2.62 -24.03 -16.63
N ALA A 280 2.90 -24.43 -15.40
CA ALA A 280 4.25 -24.44 -14.84
C ALA A 280 5.20 -25.32 -15.67
N LYS A 281 4.75 -26.49 -16.12
CA LYS A 281 5.53 -27.40 -16.96
C LYS A 281 5.89 -26.76 -18.32
N GLU A 282 4.92 -26.19 -19.00
CA GLU A 282 5.14 -25.53 -20.30
C GLU A 282 6.06 -24.33 -20.16
N LYS A 283 5.87 -23.54 -19.09
CA LYS A 283 6.68 -22.37 -18.81
C LYS A 283 8.12 -22.74 -18.48
N THR A 284 8.33 -23.78 -17.66
CA THR A 284 9.67 -24.32 -17.37
C THR A 284 10.39 -24.73 -18.66
N LYS A 285 9.71 -25.46 -19.57
CA LYS A 285 10.29 -25.81 -20.87
C LYS A 285 10.69 -24.56 -21.68
N SER A 286 9.82 -23.56 -21.69
CA SER A 286 10.10 -22.30 -22.42
C SER A 286 11.30 -21.56 -21.81
N LEU A 287 11.46 -21.50 -20.51
CA LEU A 287 12.61 -20.89 -19.84
C LEU A 287 13.91 -21.63 -20.14
N LEU A 288 13.88 -22.95 -20.02
CA LEU A 288 15.04 -23.79 -20.37
C LEU A 288 15.46 -23.61 -21.82
N SER A 289 14.51 -23.50 -22.77
CA SER A 289 14.82 -23.24 -24.19
C SER A 289 15.42 -21.84 -24.44
N GLN A 290 15.28 -20.92 -23.52
CA GLN A 290 15.88 -19.58 -23.56
C GLN A 290 17.23 -19.51 -22.81
N GLY A 291 17.72 -20.65 -22.30
CA GLY A 291 18.98 -20.73 -21.55
C GLY A 291 18.88 -20.33 -20.07
N GLU A 292 17.65 -20.17 -19.54
CA GLU A 292 17.45 -19.90 -18.11
C GLU A 292 17.58 -21.20 -17.30
N GLU A 293 18.10 -21.09 -16.08
CA GLU A 293 18.15 -22.21 -15.14
C GLU A 293 16.80 -22.35 -14.40
N CYS A 294 16.31 -23.58 -14.29
CA CYS A 294 15.03 -23.89 -13.64
C CYS A 294 15.18 -25.02 -12.62
N PHE A 295 14.56 -24.82 -11.47
CA PHE A 295 14.39 -25.91 -10.50
C PHE A 295 13.34 -26.90 -11.01
N ILE A 296 13.70 -28.19 -11.06
CA ILE A 296 12.78 -29.26 -11.42
C ILE A 296 12.37 -30.00 -10.14
N TRP A 297 11.08 -29.99 -9.83
CA TRP A 297 10.57 -30.69 -8.66
C TRP A 297 10.88 -32.18 -8.77
N PRO A 298 11.39 -32.79 -7.69
CA PRO A 298 11.61 -34.23 -7.67
C PRO A 298 10.33 -35.02 -7.97
N SER A 299 10.46 -36.17 -8.61
CA SER A 299 9.32 -37.00 -9.03
C SER A 299 8.46 -37.52 -7.86
N GLU A 300 9.00 -37.53 -6.67
CA GLU A 300 8.31 -37.88 -5.43
C GLU A 300 7.14 -36.96 -5.11
N PHE A 301 7.20 -35.71 -5.62
CA PHE A 301 6.15 -34.71 -5.45
C PHE A 301 5.03 -34.75 -6.51
N LYS A 302 4.95 -35.82 -7.32
CA LYS A 302 3.88 -35.98 -8.32
C LYS A 302 2.47 -36.07 -7.75
N GLN A 303 2.36 -36.36 -6.47
CA GLN A 303 1.07 -36.59 -5.78
C GLN A 303 0.64 -35.46 -4.85
N TYR A 304 1.38 -34.34 -4.81
CA TYR A 304 1.10 -33.21 -3.89
C TYR A 304 0.63 -31.94 -4.60
#